data_1093e5f5282752b833e936969329dce9
#
_entry.id   1093e5f5282752b833e936969329dce9
#
_cell.length_a   1.000
_cell.length_b   1.000
_cell.length_c   1.000
_cell.angle_alpha   90.00
_cell.angle_beta   90.00
_cell.angle_gamma   90.00
#
_symmetry.space_group_name_H-M   'P 1'
#
loop_
_entity.id
_entity.type
_entity.pdbx_description
1 polymer ?
#
loop_
_entity_poly.entity_id
_entity_poly.type
_entity_poly.pdbx_seq_one_letter_code
_entity_poly.pdbx_strand_id
1 'polypeptide(L)'
;QRICIVGDGLSGLMTAISLNQIPGIEVNLLAKKAVNKQDKRTTAISDTNFKFIKENFAELNNKLFWPTKNIELFYETAQEKINFLNLSEKNSNLMYVFENYKVKNILLKELLKKKIKIIRREIQNLDELKKFDLIILCLGGRSKVYNKIIKKRSINKDYKEVAVTGYVKHSLKRLNTSQFFLREGPLAILPFSKNCFSFVWSLEKKFYESNFKKIKDVVRTKILEILKTQKNINISNVQSYPISLGLKRQYHKKNILILGEGLHTIHPVAGQGFNLVLRDIKKLKEIIKYYSGLGISIKNSYALNDFYVNRKPENIIMGLGVDVTHKFFKQNKYLDPFKEIIVNNITNNNTLKKISKIISNRGLSL
;
A
#
# COMPACT_ATOMS: atom_id res chain seq x y z
N GLN A 1 -20.23 2.66 22.56
CA GLN A 1 -20.53 1.85 21.35
C GLN A 1 -19.38 0.87 21.11
N ARG A 2 -19.68 -0.37 20.65
CA ARG A 2 -18.70 -1.44 20.53
C ARG A 2 -18.38 -1.74 19.07
N ILE A 3 -17.09 -1.70 18.72
CA ILE A 3 -16.59 -2.00 17.39
C ILE A 3 -15.79 -3.32 17.43
N CYS A 4 -16.06 -4.21 16.48
CA CYS A 4 -15.23 -5.40 16.25
C CYS A 4 -14.42 -5.22 14.97
N ILE A 5 -13.09 -5.28 15.08
CA ILE A 5 -12.19 -5.29 13.92
C ILE A 5 -11.70 -6.71 13.70
N VAL A 6 -11.78 -7.15 12.47
CA VAL A 6 -11.43 -8.52 12.07
C VAL A 6 -10.20 -8.51 11.18
N GLY A 7 -9.10 -9.04 11.72
CA GLY A 7 -7.79 -9.10 11.04
C GLY A 7 -6.71 -8.28 11.74
N ASP A 8 -5.55 -8.90 11.96
CA ASP A 8 -4.37 -8.34 12.64
C ASP A 8 -3.23 -7.96 11.68
N GLY A 9 -3.55 -7.67 10.43
CA GLY A 9 -2.65 -6.99 9.51
C GLY A 9 -2.45 -5.52 9.89
N LEU A 10 -1.53 -4.81 9.22
CA LEU A 10 -1.27 -3.39 9.49
C LEU A 10 -2.55 -2.54 9.46
N SER A 11 -3.42 -2.75 8.46
CA SER A 11 -4.70 -2.03 8.36
C SER A 11 -5.61 -2.27 9.56
N GLY A 12 -5.76 -3.52 10.03
CA GLY A 12 -6.60 -3.84 11.19
C GLY A 12 -6.05 -3.27 12.49
N LEU A 13 -4.74 -3.41 12.73
CA LEU A 13 -4.08 -2.87 13.92
C LEU A 13 -4.18 -1.34 13.99
N MET A 14 -3.88 -0.66 12.86
CA MET A 14 -3.98 0.80 12.79
C MET A 14 -5.42 1.28 12.94
N THR A 15 -6.39 0.58 12.36
CA THR A 15 -7.81 0.90 12.54
C THR A 15 -8.21 0.77 14.01
N ALA A 16 -7.80 -0.33 14.67
CA ALA A 16 -8.13 -0.57 16.08
C ALA A 16 -7.60 0.53 17.00
N ILE A 17 -6.32 0.88 16.85
CA ILE A 17 -5.69 1.92 17.66
C ILE A 17 -6.33 3.29 17.39
N SER A 18 -6.59 3.62 16.12
CA SER A 18 -7.18 4.90 15.73
C SER A 18 -8.60 5.09 16.27
N LEU A 19 -9.45 4.07 16.18
CA LEU A 19 -10.84 4.17 16.64
C LEU A 19 -10.96 4.10 18.16
N ASN A 20 -10.08 3.38 18.84
CA ASN A 20 -10.06 3.30 20.30
C ASN A 20 -9.71 4.64 20.98
N GLN A 21 -9.21 5.62 20.23
CA GLN A 21 -8.95 6.99 20.71
C GLN A 21 -10.23 7.85 20.79
N ILE A 22 -11.34 7.38 20.24
CA ILE A 22 -12.59 8.14 20.21
C ILE A 22 -13.35 7.89 21.53
N PRO A 23 -13.72 8.94 22.28
CA PRO A 23 -14.50 8.77 23.51
C PRO A 23 -15.79 7.99 23.26
N GLY A 24 -16.13 7.09 24.19
CA GLY A 24 -17.33 6.26 24.10
C GLY A 24 -17.27 5.09 23.10
N ILE A 25 -16.12 4.87 22.46
CA ILE A 25 -15.89 3.74 21.55
C ILE A 25 -15.03 2.68 22.25
N GLU A 26 -15.54 1.47 22.35
CA GLU A 26 -14.82 0.28 22.80
C GLU A 26 -14.45 -0.58 21.56
N VAL A 27 -13.17 -0.87 21.40
CA VAL A 27 -12.67 -1.65 20.25
C VAL A 27 -12.23 -3.04 20.69
N ASN A 28 -12.68 -4.06 19.97
CA ASN A 28 -12.23 -5.43 20.09
C ASN A 28 -11.56 -5.86 18.77
N LEU A 29 -10.37 -6.45 18.86
CA LEU A 29 -9.66 -7.02 17.70
C LEU A 29 -9.85 -8.53 17.66
N LEU A 30 -10.34 -9.05 16.56
CA LEU A 30 -10.50 -10.47 16.33
C LEU A 30 -9.54 -10.93 15.24
N ALA A 31 -8.70 -11.90 15.55
CA ALA A 31 -7.67 -12.39 14.66
C ALA A 31 -7.51 -13.91 14.78
N LYS A 32 -7.07 -14.56 13.70
CA LYS A 32 -6.68 -15.97 13.74
C LYS A 32 -5.53 -16.17 14.73
N LYS A 33 -5.33 -17.41 15.18
CA LYS A 33 -4.10 -17.77 15.92
C LYS A 33 -2.89 -17.33 15.11
N ALA A 34 -1.90 -16.76 15.77
CA ALA A 34 -0.71 -16.26 15.11
C ALA A 34 -0.01 -17.39 14.34
N VAL A 35 0.21 -17.17 13.05
CA VAL A 35 1.13 -18.00 12.27
C VAL A 35 2.48 -17.30 12.31
N ASN A 36 3.55 -18.02 12.63
CA ASN A 36 4.92 -17.49 12.77
C ASN A 36 5.54 -16.92 11.46
N LYS A 37 4.72 -16.61 10.47
CA LYS A 37 5.20 -16.04 9.21
C LYS A 37 5.24 -14.52 9.30
N GLN A 38 6.45 -13.96 9.39
CA GLN A 38 6.67 -12.52 9.37
C GLN A 38 6.45 -11.97 7.96
N ASP A 39 5.74 -10.84 7.85
CA ASP A 39 5.65 -10.07 6.62
C ASP A 39 6.94 -9.25 6.42
N LYS A 40 7.88 -9.81 5.67
CA LYS A 40 9.18 -9.21 5.37
C LYS A 40 9.14 -8.24 4.17
N ARG A 41 7.99 -7.67 3.86
CA ARG A 41 7.89 -6.60 2.86
C ARG A 41 8.20 -5.26 3.50
N THR A 42 8.56 -4.30 2.65
CA THR A 42 8.57 -2.89 3.01
C THR A 42 7.34 -2.20 2.43
N THR A 43 6.98 -1.10 3.05
CA THR A 43 5.89 -0.23 2.59
C THR A 43 6.41 1.20 2.50
N ALA A 44 6.04 1.88 1.42
CA ALA A 44 6.31 3.30 1.22
C ALA A 44 5.03 4.11 1.46
N ILE A 45 5.13 5.17 2.27
CA ILE A 45 4.01 6.07 2.57
C ILE A 45 4.39 7.52 2.28
N SER A 46 3.41 8.31 1.86
CA SER A 46 3.58 9.74 1.62
C SER A 46 3.79 10.53 2.91
N ASP A 47 4.34 11.72 2.81
CA ASP A 47 4.57 12.62 3.96
C ASP A 47 3.26 12.93 4.71
N THR A 48 2.16 13.15 3.99
CA THR A 48 0.84 13.38 4.62
C THR A 48 0.37 12.19 5.44
N ASN A 49 0.56 10.96 4.94
CA ASN A 49 0.22 9.74 5.67
C ASN A 49 1.19 9.48 6.83
N PHE A 50 2.46 9.85 6.68
CA PHE A 50 3.41 9.78 7.79
C PHE A 50 3.01 10.71 8.94
N LYS A 51 2.58 11.95 8.65
CA LYS A 51 2.04 12.88 9.66
C LYS A 51 0.85 12.28 10.39
N PHE A 52 -0.11 11.70 9.66
CA PHE A 52 -1.23 10.99 10.28
C PHE A 52 -0.77 9.85 11.20
N ILE A 53 0.26 9.08 10.80
CA ILE A 53 0.84 8.04 11.67
C ILE A 53 1.42 8.65 12.94
N LYS A 54 2.17 9.72 12.84
CA LYS A 54 2.80 10.38 13.99
C LYS A 54 1.79 10.94 14.99
N GLU A 55 0.69 11.46 14.51
CA GLU A 55 -0.39 12.00 15.34
C GLU A 55 -1.19 10.91 16.07
N ASN A 56 -1.26 9.70 15.50
CA ASN A 56 -2.19 8.67 15.97
C ASN A 56 -1.54 7.47 16.65
N PHE A 57 -0.22 7.24 16.45
CA PHE A 57 0.48 6.05 16.94
C PHE A 57 1.74 6.45 17.70
N ALA A 58 1.60 6.65 19.01
CA ALA A 58 2.66 7.19 19.86
C ALA A 58 3.91 6.29 19.94
N GLU A 59 3.73 4.98 19.85
CA GLU A 59 4.83 4.02 19.95
C GLU A 59 5.67 3.92 18.66
N LEU A 60 5.17 4.43 17.53
CA LEU A 60 5.90 4.42 16.27
C LEU A 60 6.88 5.61 16.20
N ASN A 61 8.15 5.37 16.56
CA ASN A 61 9.17 6.43 16.51
C ASN A 61 9.71 6.67 15.08
N ASN A 62 10.37 7.81 14.88
CA ASN A 62 10.87 8.22 13.56
C ASN A 62 11.94 7.27 12.99
N LYS A 63 12.70 6.56 13.83
CA LYS A 63 13.77 5.65 13.40
C LYS A 63 13.27 4.44 12.60
N LEU A 64 11.96 4.14 12.70
CA LEU A 64 11.33 3.06 11.93
C LEU A 64 11.09 3.43 10.47
N PHE A 65 11.12 4.71 10.14
CA PHE A 65 10.72 5.25 8.86
C PHE A 65 11.90 5.91 8.18
N TRP A 66 12.33 5.33 7.07
CA TRP A 66 13.44 5.87 6.29
C TRP A 66 12.95 7.00 5.38
N PRO A 67 13.44 8.23 5.55
CA PRO A 67 12.97 9.38 4.79
C PRO A 67 13.54 9.38 3.37
N THR A 68 12.72 9.77 2.41
CA THR A 68 13.09 9.93 0.99
C THR A 68 12.79 11.35 0.53
N LYS A 69 13.83 12.10 0.14
CA LYS A 69 13.70 13.45 -0.43
C LYS A 69 13.65 13.46 -1.95
N ASN A 70 14.20 12.43 -2.59
CA ASN A 70 14.34 12.34 -4.03
C ASN A 70 13.74 11.02 -4.53
N ILE A 71 12.93 11.11 -5.58
CA ILE A 71 12.39 9.95 -6.30
C ILE A 71 12.72 10.13 -7.78
N GLU A 72 13.36 9.14 -8.35
CA GLU A 72 13.80 9.12 -9.74
C GLU A 72 13.01 8.11 -10.55
N LEU A 73 12.48 8.53 -11.69
CA LEU A 73 11.73 7.66 -12.60
C LEU A 73 12.51 7.48 -13.90
N PHE A 74 12.74 6.22 -14.26
CA PHE A 74 13.49 5.83 -15.44
C PHE A 74 12.59 5.04 -16.40
N TYR A 75 12.74 5.31 -17.69
CA TYR A 75 12.12 4.53 -18.77
C TYR A 75 13.20 3.88 -19.64
N GLU A 76 13.06 2.59 -19.92
CA GLU A 76 13.98 1.84 -20.76
C GLU A 76 13.51 1.88 -22.21
N THR A 77 14.28 2.53 -23.07
CA THR A 77 14.11 2.53 -24.52
C THR A 77 14.82 1.34 -25.18
N ALA A 78 14.82 1.30 -26.51
CA ALA A 78 15.60 0.31 -27.24
C ALA A 78 17.12 0.49 -27.09
N GLN A 79 17.58 1.71 -26.86
CA GLN A 79 18.98 2.11 -26.85
C GLN A 79 19.52 2.37 -25.45
N GLU A 80 18.74 3.02 -24.58
CA GLU A 80 19.20 3.49 -23.27
C GLU A 80 18.09 3.54 -22.20
N LYS A 81 18.47 3.85 -20.97
CA LYS A 81 17.57 4.15 -19.86
C LYS A 81 17.53 5.66 -19.60
N ILE A 82 16.40 6.27 -19.90
CA ILE A 82 16.19 7.72 -19.77
C ILE A 82 15.63 8.03 -18.39
N ASN A 83 16.29 8.93 -17.65
CA ASN A 83 15.69 9.53 -16.45
C ASN A 83 14.74 10.64 -16.89
N PHE A 84 13.45 10.40 -16.86
CA PHE A 84 12.44 11.32 -17.37
C PHE A 84 11.75 12.18 -16.30
N LEU A 85 11.84 11.79 -15.02
CA LEU A 85 11.22 12.56 -13.95
C LEU A 85 12.01 12.43 -12.65
N ASN A 86 12.42 13.59 -12.12
CA ASN A 86 13.03 13.72 -10.81
C ASN A 86 12.12 14.54 -9.90
N LEU A 87 11.56 13.90 -8.90
CA LEU A 87 10.80 14.56 -7.84
C LEU A 87 11.74 14.81 -6.66
N SER A 88 11.84 16.05 -6.21
CA SER A 88 12.67 16.42 -5.07
C SER A 88 11.96 17.39 -4.15
N GLU A 89 12.28 17.33 -2.86
CA GLU A 89 11.84 18.29 -1.84
C GLU A 89 13.05 18.76 -1.03
N LYS A 90 13.17 20.08 -0.89
CA LYS A 90 14.25 20.70 -0.10
C LYS A 90 13.94 20.65 1.40
N ASN A 91 12.72 21.02 1.79
CA ASN A 91 12.31 21.26 3.18
C ASN A 91 11.46 20.14 3.80
N SER A 92 11.04 19.15 3.04
CA SER A 92 10.24 18.01 3.51
C SER A 92 10.69 16.72 2.84
N ASN A 93 10.10 15.60 3.23
CA ASN A 93 10.30 14.33 2.55
C ASN A 93 9.11 14.04 1.63
N LEU A 94 9.37 13.39 0.50
CA LEU A 94 8.33 12.95 -0.41
C LEU A 94 7.61 11.70 0.11
N MET A 95 8.38 10.80 0.70
CA MET A 95 7.87 9.56 1.27
C MET A 95 8.76 9.04 2.38
N TYR A 96 8.25 8.02 3.06
CA TYR A 96 8.98 7.25 4.07
C TYR A 96 8.80 5.76 3.79
N VAL A 97 9.88 5.01 3.94
CA VAL A 97 9.88 3.55 3.75
C VAL A 97 10.08 2.87 5.11
N PHE A 98 9.29 1.84 5.39
CA PHE A 98 9.41 1.06 6.62
C PHE A 98 9.23 -0.44 6.38
N GLU A 99 9.72 -1.26 7.31
CA GLU A 99 9.56 -2.71 7.30
C GLU A 99 8.27 -3.11 8.01
N ASN A 100 7.38 -3.79 7.30
CA ASN A 100 6.04 -4.14 7.79
C ASN A 100 6.05 -4.89 9.12
N TYR A 101 6.93 -5.88 9.28
CA TYR A 101 6.98 -6.69 10.50
C TYR A 101 7.41 -5.88 11.73
N LYS A 102 8.33 -4.90 11.57
CA LYS A 102 8.76 -4.04 12.67
C LYS A 102 7.61 -3.16 13.16
N VAL A 103 6.93 -2.50 12.23
CA VAL A 103 5.76 -1.67 12.54
C VAL A 103 4.64 -2.52 13.13
N LYS A 104 4.35 -3.70 12.56
CA LYS A 104 3.34 -4.61 13.11
C LYS A 104 3.62 -5.00 14.56
N ASN A 105 4.86 -5.35 14.88
CA ASN A 105 5.23 -5.76 16.24
C ASN A 105 5.05 -4.63 17.26
N ILE A 106 5.34 -3.40 16.88
CA ILE A 106 5.15 -2.25 17.76
C ILE A 106 3.67 -1.93 17.94
N LEU A 107 2.87 -1.96 16.87
CA LEU A 107 1.43 -1.78 16.96
C LEU A 107 0.76 -2.83 17.84
N LEU A 108 1.21 -4.08 17.80
CA LEU A 108 0.72 -5.13 18.71
C LEU A 108 1.02 -4.80 20.19
N LYS A 109 2.21 -4.27 20.48
CA LYS A 109 2.56 -3.81 21.84
C LYS A 109 1.70 -2.61 22.25
N GLU A 110 1.47 -1.66 21.35
CA GLU A 110 0.60 -0.49 21.61
C GLU A 110 -0.83 -0.90 21.90
N LEU A 111 -1.39 -1.88 21.18
CA LEU A 111 -2.71 -2.45 21.46
C LEU A 111 -2.82 -2.98 22.89
N LEU A 112 -1.81 -3.73 23.35
CA LEU A 112 -1.81 -4.26 24.73
C LEU A 112 -1.74 -3.14 25.76
N LYS A 113 -0.92 -2.12 25.56
CA LYS A 113 -0.84 -0.94 26.44
C LYS A 113 -2.18 -0.20 26.51
N LYS A 114 -2.90 -0.08 25.40
CA LYS A 114 -4.23 0.55 25.31
C LYS A 114 -5.36 -0.36 25.80
N LYS A 115 -5.04 -1.56 26.33
CA LYS A 115 -6.01 -2.55 26.84
C LYS A 115 -7.08 -2.96 25.82
N ILE A 116 -6.77 -2.88 24.50
CA ILE A 116 -7.67 -3.33 23.45
C ILE A 116 -7.73 -4.87 23.50
N LYS A 117 -8.93 -5.42 23.65
CA LYS A 117 -9.12 -6.88 23.76
C LYS A 117 -8.81 -7.57 22.44
N ILE A 118 -7.85 -8.49 22.46
CA ILE A 118 -7.50 -9.32 21.31
C ILE A 118 -8.11 -10.71 21.50
N ILE A 119 -9.01 -11.11 20.58
CA ILE A 119 -9.67 -12.42 20.59
C ILE A 119 -9.03 -13.28 19.51
N ARG A 120 -8.34 -14.33 19.90
CA ARG A 120 -7.62 -15.26 18.99
C ARG A 120 -8.48 -16.43 18.57
N ARG A 121 -9.32 -16.22 17.55
CA ARG A 121 -10.13 -17.29 16.93
C ARG A 121 -10.39 -17.03 15.46
N GLU A 122 -10.70 -18.05 14.70
CA GLU A 122 -11.21 -17.94 13.34
C GLU A 122 -12.71 -17.66 13.36
N ILE A 123 -13.18 -16.77 12.47
CA ILE A 123 -14.61 -16.52 12.29
C ILE A 123 -15.13 -17.52 11.27
N GLN A 124 -16.06 -18.33 11.68
CA GLN A 124 -16.81 -19.24 10.80
C GLN A 124 -18.06 -18.55 10.24
N ASN A 125 -18.76 -17.79 11.07
CA ASN A 125 -19.95 -17.07 10.70
C ASN A 125 -19.92 -15.62 11.22
N LEU A 126 -20.33 -14.67 10.38
CA LEU A 126 -20.45 -13.25 10.75
C LEU A 126 -21.60 -13.00 11.74
N ASP A 127 -22.57 -13.89 11.84
CA ASP A 127 -23.66 -13.78 12.81
C ASP A 127 -23.18 -13.80 14.27
N GLU A 128 -22.05 -14.43 14.52
CA GLU A 128 -21.40 -14.42 15.85
C GLU A 128 -21.00 -13.01 16.31
N LEU A 129 -20.93 -12.07 15.39
CA LEU A 129 -20.52 -10.69 15.64
C LEU A 129 -21.70 -9.72 15.78
N LYS A 130 -22.95 -10.17 15.72
CA LYS A 130 -24.16 -9.33 15.80
C LYS A 130 -24.26 -8.46 17.06
N LYS A 131 -23.53 -8.83 18.13
CA LYS A 131 -23.44 -8.08 19.39
C LYS A 131 -22.68 -6.76 19.29
N PHE A 132 -21.94 -6.55 18.20
CA PHE A 132 -21.19 -5.32 17.98
C PHE A 132 -22.01 -4.32 17.16
N ASP A 133 -21.86 -3.04 17.48
CA ASP A 133 -22.54 -1.96 16.78
C ASP A 133 -21.97 -1.78 15.39
N LEU A 134 -20.64 -1.96 15.22
CA LEU A 134 -19.94 -1.91 13.94
C LEU A 134 -18.93 -3.06 13.85
N ILE A 135 -18.88 -3.70 12.68
CA ILE A 135 -17.93 -4.75 12.33
C ILE A 135 -17.08 -4.27 11.17
N ILE A 136 -15.75 -4.23 11.33
CA ILE A 136 -14.82 -3.78 10.29
C ILE A 136 -13.94 -4.95 9.87
N LEU A 137 -14.01 -5.33 8.60
CA LEU A 137 -13.26 -6.47 8.04
C LEU A 137 -11.97 -6.00 7.37
N CYS A 138 -10.82 -6.30 7.99
CA CYS A 138 -9.46 -6.02 7.51
C CYS A 138 -8.74 -7.33 7.16
N LEU A 139 -9.34 -8.17 6.31
CA LEU A 139 -8.89 -9.55 6.04
C LEU A 139 -7.91 -9.70 4.86
N GLY A 140 -7.43 -8.57 4.30
CA GLY A 140 -6.63 -8.55 3.07
C GLY A 140 -7.45 -8.78 1.80
N GLY A 141 -6.86 -8.51 0.64
CA GLY A 141 -7.60 -8.43 -0.63
C GLY A 141 -8.20 -9.75 -1.15
N ARG A 142 -7.73 -10.90 -0.66
CA ARG A 142 -8.11 -12.24 -1.16
C ARG A 142 -9.11 -12.99 -0.30
N SER A 143 -9.67 -12.37 0.72
CA SER A 143 -10.61 -13.04 1.62
C SER A 143 -11.91 -13.40 0.92
N LYS A 144 -12.28 -14.69 0.95
CA LYS A 144 -13.57 -15.19 0.44
C LYS A 144 -14.77 -14.71 1.28
N VAL A 145 -14.53 -14.23 2.51
CA VAL A 145 -15.57 -13.71 3.41
C VAL A 145 -16.30 -12.52 2.79
N TYR A 146 -15.61 -11.72 1.98
CA TYR A 146 -16.23 -10.57 1.30
C TYR A 146 -17.35 -10.96 0.36
N ASN A 147 -17.33 -12.14 -0.25
CA ASN A 147 -18.38 -12.62 -1.16
C ASN A 147 -19.72 -12.82 -0.44
N LYS A 148 -19.72 -13.03 0.89
CA LYS A 148 -20.94 -13.13 1.70
C LYS A 148 -21.61 -11.77 1.92
N ILE A 149 -20.85 -10.67 1.75
CA ILE A 149 -21.28 -9.31 2.04
C ILE A 149 -21.58 -8.54 0.76
N ILE A 150 -20.65 -8.62 -0.21
CA ILE A 150 -20.71 -7.85 -1.45
C ILE A 150 -21.53 -8.61 -2.50
N LYS A 151 -22.63 -7.99 -2.93
CA LYS A 151 -23.45 -8.46 -4.06
C LYS A 151 -23.11 -7.75 -5.36
N LYS A 152 -22.65 -6.49 -5.30
CA LYS A 152 -22.31 -5.70 -6.49
C LYS A 152 -20.99 -6.16 -7.10
N ARG A 153 -20.97 -6.29 -8.44
CA ARG A 153 -19.74 -6.64 -9.17
C ARG A 153 -18.62 -5.66 -8.84
N SER A 154 -17.44 -6.18 -8.50
CA SER A 154 -16.22 -5.41 -8.33
C SER A 154 -15.56 -5.21 -9.69
N ILE A 155 -14.73 -4.16 -9.82
CA ILE A 155 -13.81 -4.03 -10.94
C ILE A 155 -12.62 -4.92 -10.60
N ASN A 156 -12.45 -6.01 -11.34
CA ASN A 156 -11.35 -6.95 -11.12
C ASN A 156 -10.59 -7.15 -12.43
N LYS A 157 -9.26 -7.23 -12.33
CA LYS A 157 -8.36 -7.53 -13.44
C LYS A 157 -7.18 -8.33 -12.92
N ASP A 158 -6.93 -9.48 -13.51
CA ASP A 158 -5.68 -10.21 -13.34
C ASP A 158 -4.68 -9.68 -14.36
N TYR A 159 -3.53 -9.16 -13.88
CA TYR A 159 -2.49 -8.66 -14.77
C TYR A 159 -1.67 -9.80 -15.40
N LYS A 160 -1.84 -11.03 -14.91
CA LYS A 160 -0.97 -12.16 -15.24
C LYS A 160 0.50 -11.85 -14.95
N GLU A 161 0.73 -11.12 -13.89
CA GLU A 161 2.02 -10.70 -13.40
C GLU A 161 2.23 -11.12 -11.94
N VAL A 162 3.51 -11.22 -11.56
CA VAL A 162 3.97 -11.57 -10.22
C VAL A 162 4.92 -10.49 -9.73
N ALA A 163 4.65 -9.91 -8.57
CA ALA A 163 5.59 -9.04 -7.87
C ALA A 163 6.62 -9.90 -7.13
N VAL A 164 7.87 -9.82 -7.53
CA VAL A 164 9.01 -10.38 -6.81
C VAL A 164 9.59 -9.27 -5.94
N THR A 165 9.72 -9.53 -4.65
CA THR A 165 10.24 -8.57 -3.68
C THR A 165 11.28 -9.23 -2.78
N GLY A 166 12.19 -8.43 -2.24
CA GLY A 166 13.21 -8.89 -1.32
C GLY A 166 14.05 -7.74 -0.79
N TYR A 167 15.06 -8.07 0.00
CA TYR A 167 16.00 -7.12 0.58
C TYR A 167 17.36 -7.27 -0.07
N VAL A 168 18.03 -6.14 -0.26
CA VAL A 168 19.40 -6.07 -0.77
C VAL A 168 20.26 -5.31 0.21
N LYS A 169 21.32 -5.97 0.72
CA LYS A 169 22.39 -5.32 1.46
C LYS A 169 23.47 -4.89 0.46
N HIS A 170 23.95 -3.66 0.61
CA HIS A 170 24.89 -3.03 -0.33
C HIS A 170 25.92 -2.13 0.36
N SER A 171 26.97 -1.75 -0.38
CA SER A 171 28.01 -0.81 0.01
C SER A 171 28.06 0.46 -0.85
N LEU A 172 26.96 0.81 -1.52
CA LEU A 172 26.85 2.02 -2.33
C LEU A 172 26.87 3.26 -1.44
N LYS A 173 27.58 4.33 -1.86
CA LYS A 173 27.68 5.57 -1.07
C LYS A 173 26.36 6.33 -0.97
N ARG A 174 25.58 6.37 -2.04
CA ARG A 174 24.26 7.02 -2.12
C ARG A 174 23.33 6.16 -2.97
N LEU A 175 22.07 6.06 -2.56
CA LEU A 175 21.03 5.41 -3.31
C LEU A 175 19.72 6.17 -3.11
N ASN A 176 19.14 6.65 -4.20
CA ASN A 176 17.83 7.30 -4.19
C ASN A 176 16.72 6.26 -4.37
N THR A 177 15.54 6.59 -3.93
CA THR A 177 14.34 5.85 -4.32
C THR A 177 14.14 6.00 -5.81
N SER A 178 14.00 4.88 -6.51
CA SER A 178 13.92 4.88 -7.97
C SER A 178 12.87 3.89 -8.47
N GLN A 179 12.17 4.28 -9.52
CA GLN A 179 11.26 3.41 -10.27
C GLN A 179 11.75 3.29 -11.70
N PHE A 180 12.01 2.07 -12.11
CA PHE A 180 12.45 1.74 -13.48
C PHE A 180 11.28 1.07 -14.21
N PHE A 181 10.91 1.59 -15.35
CA PHE A 181 9.96 0.98 -16.28
C PHE A 181 10.78 0.22 -17.32
N LEU A 182 11.08 -1.05 -17.00
CA LEU A 182 11.91 -1.94 -17.78
C LEU A 182 11.05 -2.77 -18.75
N ARG A 183 11.72 -3.42 -19.72
CA ARG A 183 11.07 -4.32 -20.69
C ARG A 183 10.41 -5.52 -20.04
N GLU A 184 11.04 -6.08 -19.01
CA GLU A 184 10.51 -7.23 -18.28
C GLU A 184 9.40 -6.83 -17.30
N GLY A 185 9.24 -5.53 -17.06
CA GLY A 185 8.25 -4.95 -16.17
C GLY A 185 8.83 -3.98 -15.15
N PRO A 186 7.99 -3.20 -14.48
CA PRO A 186 8.43 -2.13 -13.59
C PRO A 186 9.14 -2.67 -12.35
N LEU A 187 10.31 -2.08 -12.04
CA LEU A 187 11.16 -2.39 -10.90
C LEU A 187 11.31 -1.14 -10.01
N ALA A 188 10.94 -1.24 -8.75
CA ALA A 188 11.16 -0.21 -7.75
C ALA A 188 12.35 -0.56 -6.85
N ILE A 189 13.16 0.44 -6.50
CA ILE A 189 14.21 0.40 -5.49
C ILE A 189 13.82 1.34 -4.37
N LEU A 190 13.69 0.81 -3.15
CA LEU A 190 13.21 1.51 -1.97
C LEU A 190 14.22 1.38 -0.83
N PRO A 191 15.14 2.34 -0.66
CA PRO A 191 16.03 2.36 0.50
C PRO A 191 15.23 2.44 1.79
N PHE A 192 15.62 1.63 2.79
CA PHE A 192 15.03 1.66 4.13
C PHE A 192 16.07 1.71 5.24
N SER A 193 17.35 1.76 4.85
CA SER A 193 18.48 2.08 5.70
C SER A 193 19.68 2.53 4.86
N LYS A 194 20.76 2.98 5.51
CA LYS A 194 21.98 3.41 4.82
C LYS A 194 22.57 2.35 3.87
N ASN A 195 22.49 1.08 4.27
CA ASN A 195 23.14 -0.02 3.57
C ASN A 195 22.16 -1.11 3.08
N CYS A 196 20.85 -0.82 3.15
CA CYS A 196 19.82 -1.77 2.72
C CYS A 196 18.70 -1.07 1.95
N PHE A 197 18.26 -1.71 0.89
CA PHE A 197 17.03 -1.36 0.19
C PHE A 197 16.18 -2.59 -0.04
N SER A 198 14.90 -2.40 -0.23
CA SER A 198 14.01 -3.39 -0.80
C SER A 198 13.78 -3.12 -2.27
N PHE A 199 13.48 -4.17 -3.01
CA PHE A 199 13.04 -4.07 -4.39
C PHE A 199 11.66 -4.68 -4.55
N VAL A 200 10.91 -4.17 -5.53
CA VAL A 200 9.65 -4.75 -6.00
C VAL A 200 9.70 -4.78 -7.52
N TRP A 201 9.80 -5.96 -8.10
CA TRP A 201 9.84 -6.16 -9.54
C TRP A 201 8.60 -6.89 -10.02
N SER A 202 7.81 -6.24 -10.83
CA SER A 202 6.61 -6.83 -11.44
C SER A 202 6.99 -7.52 -12.73
N LEU A 203 6.90 -8.83 -12.76
CA LEU A 203 7.31 -9.68 -13.88
C LEU A 203 6.09 -10.36 -14.49
N GLU A 204 6.08 -10.58 -15.80
CA GLU A 204 5.10 -11.45 -16.43
C GLU A 204 5.16 -12.86 -15.82
N LYS A 205 4.01 -13.44 -15.55
CA LYS A 205 3.90 -14.75 -14.88
C LYS A 205 4.70 -15.83 -15.62
N LYS A 206 4.64 -15.85 -16.95
CA LYS A 206 5.42 -16.80 -17.77
C LYS A 206 6.93 -16.65 -17.58
N PHE A 207 7.44 -15.40 -17.58
CA PHE A 207 8.85 -15.13 -17.34
C PHE A 207 9.28 -15.54 -15.93
N TYR A 208 8.46 -15.22 -14.92
CA TYR A 208 8.72 -15.64 -13.55
C TYR A 208 8.77 -17.17 -13.40
N GLU A 209 7.80 -17.90 -13.98
CA GLU A 209 7.72 -19.37 -13.89
C GLU A 209 8.91 -20.05 -14.56
N SER A 210 9.34 -19.57 -15.74
CA SER A 210 10.51 -20.13 -16.43
C SER A 210 11.84 -19.86 -15.70
N ASN A 211 11.90 -18.81 -14.87
CA ASN A 211 13.10 -18.44 -14.11
C ASN A 211 13.00 -18.74 -12.61
N PHE A 212 11.93 -19.40 -12.15
CA PHE A 212 11.63 -19.58 -10.73
C PHE A 212 12.81 -20.07 -9.88
N LYS A 213 13.49 -21.11 -10.35
CA LYS A 213 14.65 -21.71 -9.64
C LYS A 213 15.85 -20.75 -9.54
N LYS A 214 16.01 -19.85 -10.52
CA LYS A 214 17.13 -18.89 -10.64
C LYS A 214 16.70 -17.44 -10.38
N ILE A 215 15.49 -17.22 -9.87
CA ILE A 215 14.92 -15.87 -9.75
C ILE A 215 15.80 -14.92 -8.92
N LYS A 216 16.51 -15.43 -7.92
CA LYS A 216 17.43 -14.64 -7.10
C LYS A 216 18.64 -14.14 -7.94
N ASP A 217 19.16 -14.97 -8.82
CA ASP A 217 20.30 -14.61 -9.67
C ASP A 217 19.85 -13.64 -10.78
N VAL A 218 18.67 -13.87 -11.36
CA VAL A 218 18.06 -12.97 -12.35
C VAL A 218 17.86 -11.57 -11.74
N VAL A 219 17.30 -11.50 -10.52
CA VAL A 219 17.14 -10.24 -9.80
C VAL A 219 18.49 -9.59 -9.51
N ARG A 220 19.49 -10.37 -9.08
CA ARG A 220 20.84 -9.86 -8.80
C ARG A 220 21.46 -9.23 -10.03
N THR A 221 21.46 -9.93 -11.16
CA THR A 221 22.00 -9.44 -12.42
C THR A 221 21.32 -8.15 -12.86
N LYS A 222 19.98 -8.11 -12.82
CA LYS A 222 19.22 -6.90 -13.20
C LYS A 222 19.51 -5.72 -12.28
N ILE A 223 19.61 -5.92 -10.98
CA ILE A 223 19.93 -4.85 -10.02
C ILE A 223 21.34 -4.31 -10.24
N LEU A 224 22.34 -5.17 -10.47
CA LEU A 224 23.70 -4.74 -10.79
C LEU A 224 23.76 -3.91 -12.09
N GLU A 225 23.01 -4.37 -13.11
CA GLU A 225 22.88 -3.67 -14.40
C GLU A 225 22.28 -2.27 -14.23
N ILE A 226 21.12 -2.14 -13.56
CA ILE A 226 20.44 -0.85 -13.45
C ILE A 226 21.19 0.13 -12.55
N LEU A 227 21.88 -0.36 -11.52
CA LEU A 227 22.69 0.46 -10.62
C LEU A 227 24.10 0.75 -11.19
N LYS A 228 24.44 0.19 -12.36
CA LYS A 228 25.74 0.33 -13.03
C LYS A 228 26.90 0.10 -12.04
N THR A 229 26.84 -0.97 -11.25
CA THR A 229 27.81 -1.28 -10.22
C THR A 229 28.33 -2.70 -10.31
N GLN A 230 29.61 -2.87 -10.04
CA GLN A 230 30.25 -4.19 -9.87
C GLN A 230 30.39 -4.59 -8.40
N LYS A 231 29.96 -3.71 -7.47
CA LYS A 231 30.03 -4.00 -6.04
C LYS A 231 29.17 -5.19 -5.68
N ASN A 232 29.69 -6.00 -4.78
CA ASN A 232 28.92 -7.16 -4.31
C ASN A 232 27.67 -6.73 -3.56
N ILE A 233 26.53 -7.32 -3.91
CA ILE A 233 25.24 -7.15 -3.24
C ILE A 233 24.77 -8.49 -2.70
N ASN A 234 24.13 -8.48 -1.53
CA ASN A 234 23.54 -9.68 -0.94
C ASN A 234 22.00 -9.57 -0.91
N ILE A 235 21.35 -10.48 -1.64
CA ILE A 235 19.89 -10.53 -1.73
C ILE A 235 19.34 -11.56 -0.74
N SER A 236 18.34 -11.15 0.02
CA SER A 236 17.69 -11.99 1.03
C SER A 236 16.17 -11.79 1.03
N ASN A 237 15.45 -12.68 1.72
CA ASN A 237 14.01 -12.59 1.92
C ASN A 237 13.18 -12.46 0.63
N VAL A 238 13.62 -13.13 -0.44
CA VAL A 238 12.90 -13.10 -1.73
C VAL A 238 11.54 -13.78 -1.57
N GLN A 239 10.49 -13.07 -1.94
CA GLN A 239 9.09 -13.52 -1.91
C GLN A 239 8.39 -13.09 -3.19
N SER A 240 7.31 -13.75 -3.53
CA SER A 240 6.53 -13.44 -4.72
C SER A 240 5.03 -13.40 -4.41
N TYR A 241 4.33 -12.50 -5.09
CA TYR A 241 2.89 -12.28 -4.94
C TYR A 241 2.25 -12.04 -6.30
N PRO A 242 1.15 -12.71 -6.64
CA PRO A 242 0.42 -12.40 -7.87
C PRO A 242 -0.20 -11.01 -7.78
N ILE A 243 -0.17 -10.29 -8.90
CA ILE A 243 -0.65 -8.92 -9.02
C ILE A 243 -2.03 -8.91 -9.65
N SER A 244 -2.97 -8.19 -9.03
CA SER A 244 -4.32 -8.00 -9.53
C SER A 244 -4.84 -6.60 -9.20
N LEU A 245 -5.76 -6.10 -10.02
CA LEU A 245 -6.61 -4.98 -9.66
C LEU A 245 -7.90 -5.52 -9.06
N GLY A 246 -8.32 -4.95 -7.94
CA GLY A 246 -9.59 -5.25 -7.32
C GLY A 246 -10.16 -3.99 -6.67
N LEU A 247 -11.20 -3.39 -7.26
CA LEU A 247 -11.85 -2.21 -6.70
C LEU A 247 -13.30 -2.56 -6.39
N LYS A 248 -13.66 -2.48 -5.11
CA LYS A 248 -15.02 -2.79 -4.67
C LYS A 248 -15.97 -1.63 -5.00
N ARG A 249 -17.17 -1.98 -5.47
CA ARG A 249 -18.26 -1.01 -5.70
C ARG A 249 -19.20 -0.87 -4.51
N GLN A 250 -19.13 -1.79 -3.57
CA GLN A 250 -19.89 -1.79 -2.33
C GLN A 250 -18.92 -1.94 -1.16
N TYR A 251 -18.98 -1.03 -0.18
CA TYR A 251 -18.04 -0.97 0.93
C TYR A 251 -18.61 -1.57 2.21
N HIS A 252 -19.93 -1.54 2.37
CA HIS A 252 -20.59 -2.04 3.56
C HIS A 252 -21.92 -2.73 3.24
N LYS A 253 -22.41 -3.48 4.22
CA LYS A 253 -23.75 -4.08 4.25
C LYS A 253 -24.22 -4.08 5.70
N LYS A 254 -25.38 -3.43 5.97
CA LYS A 254 -25.82 -3.18 7.35
C LYS A 254 -24.69 -2.51 8.13
N ASN A 255 -24.34 -3.02 9.32
CA ASN A 255 -23.25 -2.57 10.18
C ASN A 255 -21.90 -3.26 9.93
N ILE A 256 -21.67 -3.86 8.77
CA ILE A 256 -20.42 -4.52 8.40
C ILE A 256 -19.75 -3.69 7.31
N LEU A 257 -18.55 -3.18 7.60
CA LEU A 257 -17.70 -2.42 6.69
C LEU A 257 -16.50 -3.27 6.24
N ILE A 258 -16.11 -3.17 4.98
CA ILE A 258 -14.84 -3.68 4.48
C ILE A 258 -13.84 -2.54 4.48
N LEU A 259 -12.61 -2.78 4.92
CA LEU A 259 -11.54 -1.80 4.97
C LEU A 259 -10.19 -2.38 4.56
N GLY A 260 -9.28 -1.51 4.12
CA GLY A 260 -7.93 -1.89 3.71
C GLY A 260 -7.89 -2.54 2.32
N GLU A 261 -6.97 -3.47 2.12
CA GLU A 261 -6.80 -4.18 0.84
C GLU A 261 -8.08 -4.93 0.39
N GLY A 262 -9.05 -5.12 1.30
CA GLY A 262 -10.36 -5.67 0.98
C GLY A 262 -11.19 -4.74 0.09
N LEU A 263 -11.00 -3.42 0.19
CA LEU A 263 -11.69 -2.42 -0.64
C LEU A 263 -11.01 -2.22 -2.00
N HIS A 264 -9.69 -2.14 -1.98
CA HIS A 264 -8.88 -1.83 -3.16
C HIS A 264 -7.54 -2.58 -3.11
N THR A 265 -7.34 -3.40 -4.09
CA THR A 265 -6.05 -4.00 -4.43
C THR A 265 -5.60 -3.36 -5.72
N ILE A 266 -4.42 -2.75 -5.75
CA ILE A 266 -3.90 -2.05 -6.92
C ILE A 266 -2.50 -2.55 -7.28
N HIS A 267 -2.06 -2.26 -8.50
CA HIS A 267 -0.72 -2.61 -8.94
C HIS A 267 0.34 -1.94 -8.05
N PRO A 268 1.46 -2.61 -7.69
CA PRO A 268 2.48 -2.05 -6.80
C PRO A 268 3.28 -0.89 -7.39
N VAL A 269 3.10 -0.58 -8.67
CA VAL A 269 3.65 0.63 -9.31
C VAL A 269 3.28 1.86 -8.48
N ALA A 270 4.25 2.71 -8.24
CA ALA A 270 4.14 3.94 -7.45
C ALA A 270 3.80 3.77 -5.94
N GLY A 271 3.73 2.54 -5.41
CA GLY A 271 3.60 2.29 -3.95
C GLY A 271 2.34 2.85 -3.29
N GLN A 272 1.24 3.06 -4.04
CA GLN A 272 0.04 3.77 -3.55
C GLN A 272 -0.94 2.90 -2.74
N GLY A 273 -0.80 1.57 -2.75
CA GLY A 273 -1.80 0.68 -2.13
C GLY A 273 -2.05 0.98 -0.65
N PHE A 274 -1.01 1.02 0.16
CA PHE A 274 -1.17 1.27 1.60
C PHE A 274 -1.46 2.75 1.91
N ASN A 275 -1.09 3.67 1.02
CA ASN A 275 -1.45 5.07 1.14
C ASN A 275 -2.97 5.29 1.09
N LEU A 276 -3.67 4.56 0.21
CA LEU A 276 -5.14 4.57 0.17
C LEU A 276 -5.74 4.01 1.47
N VAL A 277 -5.18 2.93 2.01
CA VAL A 277 -5.62 2.35 3.29
C VAL A 277 -5.52 3.36 4.42
N LEU A 278 -4.42 4.09 4.54
CA LEU A 278 -4.23 5.09 5.59
C LEU A 278 -5.22 6.26 5.45
N ARG A 279 -5.49 6.70 4.22
CA ARG A 279 -6.52 7.72 3.97
C ARG A 279 -7.92 7.23 4.33
N ASP A 280 -8.23 5.96 4.06
CA ASP A 280 -9.48 5.34 4.47
C ASP A 280 -9.61 5.30 6.00
N ILE A 281 -8.56 4.89 6.72
CA ILE A 281 -8.55 4.86 8.19
C ILE A 281 -8.75 6.27 8.76
N LYS A 282 -8.03 7.26 8.23
CA LYS A 282 -8.16 8.66 8.63
C LYS A 282 -9.60 9.14 8.48
N LYS A 283 -10.19 8.97 7.28
CA LYS A 283 -11.55 9.41 6.99
C LYS A 283 -12.58 8.66 7.85
N LEU A 284 -12.41 7.36 8.05
CA LEU A 284 -13.29 6.58 8.91
C LEU A 284 -13.25 7.10 10.36
N LYS A 285 -12.05 7.38 10.89
CA LYS A 285 -11.88 7.96 12.23
C LYS A 285 -12.62 9.29 12.36
N GLU A 286 -12.47 10.19 11.39
CA GLU A 286 -13.15 11.48 11.35
C GLU A 286 -14.68 11.32 11.40
N ILE A 287 -15.23 10.45 10.56
CA ILE A 287 -16.67 10.20 10.45
C ILE A 287 -17.20 9.57 11.74
N ILE A 288 -16.56 8.52 12.26
CA ILE A 288 -17.01 7.86 13.50
C ILE A 288 -16.95 8.85 14.67
N LYS A 289 -15.89 9.67 14.77
CA LYS A 289 -15.79 10.72 15.79
C LYS A 289 -16.94 11.73 15.69
N TYR A 290 -17.28 12.16 14.48
CA TYR A 290 -18.36 13.11 14.23
C TYR A 290 -19.72 12.54 14.67
N TYR A 291 -20.11 11.37 14.18
CA TYR A 291 -21.42 10.77 14.51
C TYR A 291 -21.52 10.38 15.99
N SER A 292 -20.45 9.85 16.58
CA SER A 292 -20.40 9.54 18.00
C SER A 292 -20.51 10.79 18.86
N GLY A 293 -19.89 11.91 18.45
CA GLY A 293 -19.99 13.20 19.12
C GLY A 293 -21.39 13.82 19.10
N LEU A 294 -22.17 13.52 18.07
CA LEU A 294 -23.59 13.89 17.97
C LEU A 294 -24.54 12.94 18.74
N GLY A 295 -24.02 11.92 19.44
CA GLY A 295 -24.84 10.89 20.08
C GLY A 295 -25.54 9.93 19.12
N ILE A 296 -25.21 9.95 17.82
CA ILE A 296 -25.81 9.08 16.82
C ILE A 296 -25.14 7.70 16.86
N SER A 297 -25.97 6.65 16.88
CA SER A 297 -25.47 5.28 16.89
C SER A 297 -24.76 4.93 15.59
N ILE A 298 -23.51 4.42 15.69
CA ILE A 298 -22.73 3.92 14.55
C ILE A 298 -23.26 2.60 13.98
N LYS A 299 -24.25 1.99 14.65
CA LYS A 299 -24.96 0.82 14.14
C LYS A 299 -25.83 1.17 12.93
N ASN A 300 -26.29 2.43 12.87
CA ASN A 300 -27.02 2.95 11.72
C ASN A 300 -26.10 3.12 10.52
N SER A 301 -26.63 2.95 9.31
CA SER A 301 -25.84 3.00 8.08
C SER A 301 -25.37 4.41 7.68
N TYR A 302 -25.78 5.47 8.39
CA TYR A 302 -25.42 6.86 8.03
C TYR A 302 -23.90 7.07 7.98
N ALA A 303 -23.18 6.73 9.04
CA ALA A 303 -21.72 6.87 9.09
C ALA A 303 -21.03 6.05 7.97
N LEU A 304 -21.55 4.86 7.65
CA LEU A 304 -20.99 3.99 6.62
C LEU A 304 -21.32 4.48 5.20
N ASN A 305 -22.51 5.08 5.00
CA ASN A 305 -22.88 5.72 3.74
C ASN A 305 -22.00 6.95 3.50
N ASP A 306 -21.79 7.78 4.54
CA ASP A 306 -20.91 8.94 4.46
C ASP A 306 -19.46 8.52 4.13
N PHE A 307 -18.94 7.49 4.78
CA PHE A 307 -17.65 6.92 4.43
C PHE A 307 -17.60 6.44 2.98
N TYR A 308 -18.63 5.76 2.52
CA TYR A 308 -18.72 5.27 1.13
C TYR A 308 -18.70 6.40 0.11
N VAL A 309 -19.51 7.45 0.33
CA VAL A 309 -19.60 8.60 -0.58
C VAL A 309 -18.28 9.36 -0.65
N ASN A 310 -17.62 9.55 0.50
CA ASN A 310 -16.36 10.28 0.58
C ASN A 310 -15.17 9.49 0.00
N ARG A 311 -15.11 8.17 0.21
CA ARG A 311 -13.90 7.41 -0.13
C ARG A 311 -13.93 6.70 -1.48
N LYS A 312 -15.13 6.30 -1.94
CA LYS A 312 -15.23 5.52 -3.18
C LYS A 312 -14.72 6.25 -4.43
N PRO A 313 -15.06 7.54 -4.68
CA PRO A 313 -14.56 8.24 -5.86
C PRO A 313 -13.03 8.26 -5.90
N GLU A 314 -12.37 8.64 -4.80
CA GLU A 314 -10.92 8.69 -4.73
C GLU A 314 -10.29 7.31 -4.93
N ASN A 315 -10.79 6.29 -4.26
CA ASN A 315 -10.26 4.93 -4.37
C ASN A 315 -10.37 4.37 -5.80
N ILE A 316 -11.48 4.66 -6.50
CA ILE A 316 -11.66 4.24 -7.89
C ILE A 316 -10.73 5.01 -8.82
N ILE A 317 -10.67 6.34 -8.71
CA ILE A 317 -9.84 7.15 -9.59
C ILE A 317 -8.35 6.82 -9.40
N MET A 318 -7.90 6.68 -8.15
CA MET A 318 -6.52 6.29 -7.87
C MET A 318 -6.20 4.87 -8.37
N GLY A 319 -7.10 3.92 -8.16
CA GLY A 319 -6.91 2.55 -8.64
C GLY A 319 -6.85 2.44 -10.16
N LEU A 320 -7.75 3.14 -10.86
CA LEU A 320 -7.75 3.21 -12.33
C LEU A 320 -6.56 4.02 -12.86
N GLY A 321 -6.16 5.10 -12.19
CA GLY A 321 -4.98 5.88 -12.54
C GLY A 321 -3.70 5.04 -12.52
N VAL A 322 -3.54 4.21 -11.49
CA VAL A 322 -2.43 3.24 -11.42
C VAL A 322 -2.50 2.21 -12.54
N ASP A 323 -3.70 1.69 -12.89
CA ASP A 323 -3.87 0.77 -14.03
C ASP A 323 -3.51 1.42 -15.37
N VAL A 324 -3.90 2.68 -15.58
CA VAL A 324 -3.53 3.45 -16.77
C VAL A 324 -2.03 3.68 -16.83
N THR A 325 -1.40 4.07 -15.72
CA THR A 325 0.06 4.25 -15.64
C THR A 325 0.79 2.95 -15.96
N HIS A 326 0.35 1.84 -15.38
CA HIS A 326 0.94 0.53 -15.68
C HIS A 326 0.80 0.16 -17.16
N LYS A 327 -0.38 0.35 -17.76
CA LYS A 327 -0.62 0.09 -19.19
C LYS A 327 0.22 0.98 -20.09
N PHE A 328 0.35 2.27 -19.74
CA PHE A 328 1.14 3.22 -20.50
C PHE A 328 2.60 2.80 -20.58
N PHE A 329 3.19 2.42 -19.45
CA PHE A 329 4.60 2.02 -19.38
C PHE A 329 4.84 0.55 -19.76
N LYS A 330 3.79 -0.28 -19.90
CA LYS A 330 3.96 -1.64 -20.42
C LYS A 330 4.39 -1.55 -21.87
N GLN A 331 5.50 -2.21 -22.21
CA GLN A 331 6.08 -2.11 -23.54
C GLN A 331 5.15 -2.66 -24.62
N ASN A 332 5.05 -1.91 -25.71
CA ASN A 332 4.34 -2.29 -26.91
C ASN A 332 5.12 -1.72 -28.11
N LYS A 333 5.70 -2.59 -28.95
CA LYS A 333 6.55 -2.21 -30.09
C LYS A 333 5.96 -1.10 -30.96
N TYR A 334 4.63 -1.03 -31.10
CA TYR A 334 3.94 -0.04 -31.91
C TYR A 334 3.79 1.33 -31.23
N LEU A 335 3.78 1.36 -29.91
CA LEU A 335 3.52 2.59 -29.13
C LEU A 335 4.80 3.19 -28.52
N ASP A 336 5.91 2.44 -28.49
CA ASP A 336 7.14 2.89 -27.84
C ASP A 336 7.72 4.18 -28.42
N PRO A 337 7.72 4.45 -29.76
CA PRO A 337 8.15 5.76 -30.29
C PRO A 337 7.32 6.94 -29.78
N PHE A 338 5.98 6.79 -29.67
CA PHE A 338 5.11 7.81 -29.12
C PHE A 338 5.34 8.03 -27.63
N LYS A 339 5.61 6.97 -26.88
CA LYS A 339 5.93 7.06 -25.44
C LYS A 339 7.21 7.82 -25.20
N GLU A 340 8.24 7.62 -26.02
CA GLU A 340 9.50 8.36 -25.94
C GLU A 340 9.28 9.86 -26.10
N ILE A 341 8.44 10.28 -27.06
CA ILE A 341 8.07 11.68 -27.24
C ILE A 341 7.35 12.23 -26.01
N ILE A 342 6.40 11.47 -25.47
CA ILE A 342 5.65 11.89 -24.27
C ILE A 342 6.57 11.97 -23.05
N VAL A 343 7.42 11.00 -22.85
CA VAL A 343 8.41 10.93 -21.77
C VAL A 343 9.35 12.13 -21.83
N ASN A 344 9.86 12.47 -23.02
CA ASN A 344 10.73 13.63 -23.22
C ASN A 344 9.98 14.97 -22.95
N ASN A 345 8.72 15.06 -23.31
CA ASN A 345 7.89 16.26 -23.01
C ASN A 345 7.60 16.39 -21.50
N ILE A 346 7.37 15.29 -20.77
CA ILE A 346 7.18 15.32 -19.31
C ILE A 346 8.44 15.84 -18.62
N THR A 347 9.62 15.49 -19.12
CA THR A 347 10.92 15.93 -18.59
C THR A 347 11.02 17.46 -18.52
N ASN A 348 10.42 18.15 -19.46
CA ASN A 348 10.48 19.60 -19.61
C ASN A 348 9.29 20.36 -18.99
N ASN A 349 8.25 19.67 -18.50
CA ASN A 349 7.02 20.32 -18.02
C ASN A 349 6.94 20.37 -16.48
N ASN A 350 7.23 21.54 -15.91
CA ASN A 350 7.19 21.79 -14.47
C ASN A 350 5.78 21.66 -13.87
N THR A 351 4.73 21.91 -14.63
CA THR A 351 3.33 21.81 -14.16
C THR A 351 2.96 20.34 -13.93
N LEU A 352 3.30 19.45 -14.85
CA LEU A 352 3.07 18.01 -14.70
C LEU A 352 3.83 17.45 -13.51
N LYS A 353 5.06 17.90 -13.25
CA LYS A 353 5.84 17.54 -12.05
C LYS A 353 5.11 17.94 -10.77
N LYS A 354 4.58 19.16 -10.70
CA LYS A 354 3.81 19.63 -9.52
C LYS A 354 2.55 18.80 -9.29
N ILE A 355 1.78 18.54 -10.34
CA ILE A 355 0.54 17.74 -10.27
C ILE A 355 0.84 16.32 -9.79
N SER A 356 1.83 15.65 -10.39
CA SER A 356 2.24 14.29 -9.98
C SER A 356 2.62 14.23 -8.51
N LYS A 357 3.30 15.24 -8.00
CA LYS A 357 3.72 15.37 -6.62
C LYS A 357 2.53 15.54 -5.66
N ILE A 358 1.57 16.41 -6.01
CA ILE A 358 0.36 16.64 -5.21
C ILE A 358 -0.47 15.35 -5.13
N ILE A 359 -0.73 14.69 -6.25
CA ILE A 359 -1.50 13.46 -6.30
C ILE A 359 -0.83 12.35 -5.49
N SER A 360 0.48 12.19 -5.62
CA SER A 360 1.25 11.18 -4.87
C SER A 360 1.19 11.42 -3.35
N ASN A 361 1.20 12.67 -2.91
CA ASN A 361 1.24 13.02 -1.49
C ASN A 361 -0.15 13.10 -0.86
N ARG A 362 -1.07 13.84 -1.47
CA ARG A 362 -2.38 14.16 -0.88
C ARG A 362 -3.54 13.32 -1.44
N GLY A 363 -3.35 12.63 -2.55
CA GLY A 363 -4.43 12.04 -3.33
C GLY A 363 -5.18 13.09 -4.12
N LEU A 364 -6.50 12.90 -4.29
CA LEU A 364 -7.37 13.81 -5.01
C LEU A 364 -8.11 14.80 -4.07
N SER A 365 -7.89 14.70 -2.77
CA SER A 365 -8.40 15.71 -1.82
C SER A 365 -7.56 16.97 -1.94
N LEU A 366 -8.12 17.98 -2.59
CA LEU A 366 -7.62 19.36 -2.62
C LEU A 366 -7.71 19.98 -1.23
#